data_e8f8db1109c65b7840d9be79a354e94b
#
_entry.id   e8f8db1109c65b7840d9be79a354e94b
#
_cell.length_a   1.000
_cell.length_b   1.000
_cell.length_c   1.000
_cell.angle_alpha   90.00
_cell.angle_beta   90.00
_cell.angle_gamma   90.00
#
_symmetry.space_group_name_H-M   'P 1'
#
loop_
_entity.id
_entity.type
_entity.pdbx_description
1 polymer ?
#
loop_
_entity_poly.entity_id
_entity_poly.type
_entity_poly.pdbx_seq_one_letter_code
_entity_poly.pdbx_strand_id
1 'polypeptide(L)'
;MKNQTHQSYIKSTLYRVLSVLSYKELPKTFVIFYSVGILLYLIPFTRDLFKAVTPLSLIFVIASLLWHHKKWDRSFVLFIAIVITSSFLIEAVGVETGAIFGQYKYLNALGPKVLQTPLIIGVNWLMLTYCSAAIMEYIRRRSSGTVDVAIRIIGGALIMVMYDVAVELVAPQMGMWQFVSDYPPVENFVMWFVMALFYHIIFAGLK
;
A
#
# COMPACT_ATOMS: atom_id res chain seq x y z
N MET A 1 3.27 -4.79 46.05
CA MET A 1 2.00 -4.23 45.55
C MET A 1 2.18 -3.33 44.31
N LYS A 2 3.15 -2.41 44.22
CA LYS A 2 3.34 -1.50 43.04
C LYS A 2 3.59 -2.23 41.70
N ASN A 3 4.29 -3.37 41.69
CA ASN A 3 4.60 -4.12 40.46
C ASN A 3 3.39 -4.83 39.83
N GLN A 4 2.43 -5.29 40.65
CA GLN A 4 1.24 -5.96 40.15
C GLN A 4 0.24 -4.99 39.50
N THR A 5 0.13 -3.77 40.05
CA THR A 5 -0.71 -2.69 39.49
C THR A 5 -0.16 -2.22 38.15
N HIS A 6 1.16 -2.10 38.02
CA HIS A 6 1.80 -1.68 36.76
C HIS A 6 1.65 -2.73 35.64
N GLN A 7 1.83 -4.02 35.96
CA GLN A 7 1.60 -5.11 35.01
C GLN A 7 0.13 -5.25 34.58
N SER A 8 -0.82 -5.03 35.51
CA SER A 8 -2.24 -5.02 35.21
C SER A 8 -2.61 -3.87 34.28
N TYR A 9 -2.06 -2.67 34.49
CA TYR A 9 -2.29 -1.51 33.64
C TYR A 9 -1.72 -1.70 32.23
N ILE A 10 -0.50 -2.22 32.08
CA ILE A 10 0.11 -2.54 30.78
C ILE A 10 -0.73 -3.57 30.02
N LYS A 11 -1.17 -4.65 30.69
CA LYS A 11 -2.02 -5.67 30.07
C LYS A 11 -3.36 -5.10 29.61
N SER A 12 -4.01 -4.26 30.41
CA SER A 12 -5.29 -3.64 30.03
C SER A 12 -5.15 -2.67 28.87
N THR A 13 -4.07 -1.89 28.84
CA THR A 13 -3.76 -0.97 27.74
C THR A 13 -3.44 -1.74 26.45
N LEU A 14 -2.60 -2.77 26.54
CA LEU A 14 -2.27 -3.64 25.42
C LEU A 14 -3.52 -4.33 24.86
N TYR A 15 -4.41 -4.82 25.73
CA TYR A 15 -5.67 -5.43 25.33
C TYR A 15 -6.60 -4.45 24.61
N ARG A 16 -6.68 -3.19 25.05
CA ARG A 16 -7.44 -2.14 24.37
C ARG A 16 -6.86 -1.81 23.00
N VAL A 17 -5.54 -1.68 22.88
CA VAL A 17 -4.88 -1.43 21.57
C VAL A 17 -5.11 -2.61 20.62
N LEU A 18 -4.98 -3.84 21.09
CA LEU A 18 -5.19 -5.03 20.27
C LEU A 18 -6.68 -5.23 19.91
N SER A 19 -7.62 -4.78 20.74
CA SER A 19 -9.05 -4.88 20.43
C SER A 19 -9.47 -3.97 19.28
N VAL A 20 -8.83 -2.81 19.12
CA VAL A 20 -9.04 -1.87 18.00
C VAL A 20 -8.62 -2.50 16.66
N LEU A 21 -7.63 -3.39 16.69
CA LEU A 21 -7.16 -4.16 15.53
C LEU A 21 -7.91 -5.49 15.34
N SER A 22 -8.96 -5.76 16.12
CA SER A 22 -9.75 -6.98 15.93
C SER A 22 -10.46 -6.94 14.56
N TYR A 23 -10.69 -8.11 13.96
CA TYR A 23 -11.33 -8.23 12.65
C TYR A 23 -12.68 -7.50 12.56
N LYS A 24 -13.42 -7.41 13.66
CA LYS A 24 -14.72 -6.73 13.73
C LYS A 24 -14.59 -5.19 13.77
N GLU A 25 -13.58 -4.69 14.45
CA GLU A 25 -13.37 -3.25 14.65
C GLU A 25 -12.49 -2.61 13.56
N LEU A 26 -11.71 -3.42 12.83
CA LEU A 26 -10.76 -2.93 11.84
C LEU A 26 -11.38 -2.02 10.77
N PRO A 27 -12.55 -2.32 10.17
CA PRO A 27 -13.18 -1.43 9.21
C PRO A 27 -13.50 -0.04 9.80
N LYS A 28 -14.05 -0.02 11.03
CA LYS A 28 -14.34 1.20 11.76
C LYS A 28 -13.06 1.98 12.08
N THR A 29 -12.01 1.27 12.50
CA THR A 29 -10.70 1.86 12.75
C THR A 29 -10.16 2.55 11.50
N PHE A 30 -10.24 1.92 10.35
CA PHE A 30 -9.79 2.54 9.09
C PHE A 30 -10.65 3.75 8.70
N VAL A 31 -11.97 3.69 8.85
CA VAL A 31 -12.84 4.85 8.59
C VAL A 31 -12.43 6.04 9.46
N ILE A 32 -12.24 5.84 10.76
CA ILE A 32 -11.80 6.89 11.67
C ILE A 32 -10.40 7.38 11.29
N PHE A 33 -9.46 6.47 11.05
CA PHE A 33 -8.08 6.78 10.70
C PHE A 33 -7.98 7.66 9.44
N TYR A 34 -8.66 7.27 8.36
CA TYR A 34 -8.66 8.03 7.12
C TYR A 34 -9.43 9.35 7.24
N SER A 35 -10.53 9.38 8.01
CA SER A 35 -11.27 10.62 8.27
C SER A 35 -10.40 11.63 9.02
N VAL A 36 -9.66 11.20 10.03
CA VAL A 36 -8.69 12.05 10.73
C VAL A 36 -7.57 12.50 9.77
N GLY A 37 -7.05 11.61 8.93
CA GLY A 37 -6.05 11.95 7.91
C GLY A 37 -6.54 13.05 6.95
N ILE A 38 -7.78 12.93 6.45
CA ILE A 38 -8.39 13.94 5.57
C ILE A 38 -8.50 15.29 6.30
N LEU A 39 -8.97 15.30 7.55
CA LEU A 39 -9.06 16.53 8.35
C LEU A 39 -7.69 17.18 8.56
N LEU A 40 -6.67 16.39 8.89
CA LEU A 40 -5.29 16.89 9.04
C LEU A 40 -4.75 17.50 7.74
N TYR A 41 -5.10 16.94 6.59
CA TYR A 41 -4.69 17.45 5.29
C TYR A 41 -5.43 18.74 4.91
N LEU A 42 -6.75 18.82 5.19
CA LEU A 42 -7.58 19.98 4.84
C LEU A 42 -7.24 21.22 5.68
N ILE A 43 -6.83 21.05 6.93
CA ILE A 43 -6.45 22.15 7.80
C ILE A 43 -5.01 22.61 7.47
N PRO A 44 -4.78 23.85 7.00
CA PRO A 44 -3.45 24.28 6.54
C PRO A 44 -2.34 24.10 7.60
N PHE A 45 -2.65 24.38 8.85
CA PHE A 45 -1.70 24.29 9.97
C PHE A 45 -1.22 22.85 10.26
N THR A 46 -2.03 21.83 9.99
CA THR A 46 -1.69 20.42 10.26
C THR A 46 -1.20 19.67 9.03
N ARG A 47 -1.20 20.31 7.86
CA ARG A 47 -0.86 19.66 6.58
C ARG A 47 0.57 19.11 6.56
N ASP A 48 1.54 19.80 7.14
CA ASP A 48 2.91 19.32 7.17
C ASP A 48 3.07 18.13 8.12
N LEU A 49 2.33 18.11 9.22
CA LEU A 49 2.25 16.95 10.10
C LEU A 49 1.65 15.74 9.35
N PHE A 50 0.57 15.95 8.59
CA PHE A 50 -0.02 14.90 7.76
C PHE A 50 1.01 14.30 6.79
N LYS A 51 1.77 15.14 6.07
CA LYS A 51 2.83 14.69 5.16
C LYS A 51 3.90 13.89 5.90
N ALA A 52 4.34 14.35 7.07
CA ALA A 52 5.37 13.69 7.87
C ALA A 52 4.94 12.30 8.38
N VAL A 53 3.65 12.10 8.69
CA VAL A 53 3.14 10.82 9.18
C VAL A 53 2.66 9.87 8.08
N THR A 54 2.62 10.30 6.83
CA THR A 54 2.17 9.48 5.69
C THR A 54 2.90 8.13 5.59
N PRO A 55 4.23 8.01 5.71
CA PRO A 55 4.91 6.72 5.66
C PRO A 55 4.49 5.79 6.81
N LEU A 56 4.30 6.33 8.01
CA LEU A 56 3.84 5.55 9.16
C LEU A 56 2.41 5.05 8.96
N SER A 57 1.56 5.85 8.29
CA SER A 57 0.21 5.44 7.97
C SER A 57 0.16 4.26 7.00
N LEU A 58 1.03 4.25 6.00
CA LEU A 58 1.15 3.11 5.07
C LEU A 58 1.64 1.85 5.78
N ILE A 59 2.65 1.98 6.66
CA ILE A 59 3.13 0.86 7.49
C ILE A 59 2.02 0.34 8.40
N PHE A 60 1.26 1.22 9.03
CA PHE A 60 0.13 0.82 9.89
C PHE A 60 -0.92 0.02 9.12
N VAL A 61 -1.29 0.47 7.92
CA VAL A 61 -2.28 -0.20 7.08
C VAL A 61 -1.81 -1.59 6.68
N ILE A 62 -0.60 -1.71 6.10
CA ILE A 62 -0.10 -3.02 5.68
C ILE A 62 0.13 -3.96 6.86
N ALA A 63 0.65 -3.48 7.99
CA ALA A 63 0.82 -4.28 9.19
C ALA A 63 -0.53 -4.80 9.72
N SER A 64 -1.57 -3.96 9.69
CA SER A 64 -2.92 -4.36 10.09
C SER A 64 -3.51 -5.43 9.16
N LEU A 65 -3.28 -5.32 7.84
CA LEU A 65 -3.73 -6.31 6.86
C LEU A 65 -2.98 -7.64 7.03
N LEU A 66 -1.66 -7.59 7.16
CA LEU A 66 -0.83 -8.78 7.35
C LEU A 66 -1.08 -9.47 8.70
N TRP A 67 -1.43 -8.71 9.76
CA TRP A 67 -1.84 -9.29 11.05
C TRP A 67 -3.03 -10.25 10.92
N HIS A 68 -3.92 -9.99 9.97
CA HIS A 68 -5.10 -10.82 9.70
C HIS A 68 -4.86 -11.88 8.61
N HIS A 69 -3.67 -11.92 8.03
CA HIS A 69 -3.34 -12.96 7.05
C HIS A 69 -3.24 -14.33 7.72
N LYS A 70 -3.99 -15.30 7.17
CA LYS A 70 -4.17 -16.60 7.86
C LYS A 70 -3.06 -17.61 7.59
N LYS A 71 -2.47 -17.58 6.39
CA LYS A 71 -1.55 -18.63 5.92
C LYS A 71 -0.15 -18.07 5.68
N TRP A 72 0.64 -18.03 6.74
CA TRP A 72 2.04 -17.63 6.69
C TRP A 72 2.92 -18.83 6.30
N ASP A 73 2.97 -19.14 5.00
CA ASP A 73 3.88 -20.14 4.47
C ASP A 73 5.09 -19.50 3.77
N ARG A 74 6.04 -20.35 3.41
CA ARG A 74 7.30 -19.93 2.77
C ARG A 74 7.05 -19.19 1.46
N SER A 75 6.05 -19.61 0.70
CA SER A 75 5.71 -19.02 -0.59
C SER A 75 5.18 -17.60 -0.42
N PHE A 76 4.32 -17.37 0.58
CA PHE A 76 3.81 -16.04 0.86
C PHE A 76 4.90 -15.07 1.37
N VAL A 77 5.80 -15.55 2.23
CA VAL A 77 6.95 -14.74 2.67
C VAL A 77 7.87 -14.37 1.49
N LEU A 78 8.12 -15.33 0.59
CA LEU A 78 8.88 -15.09 -0.62
C LEU A 78 8.17 -14.08 -1.55
N PHE A 79 6.86 -14.18 -1.71
CA PHE A 79 6.06 -13.20 -2.44
C PHE A 79 6.24 -11.79 -1.89
N ILE A 80 6.12 -11.60 -0.57
CA ILE A 80 6.34 -10.31 0.09
C ILE A 80 7.74 -9.77 -0.27
N ALA A 81 8.76 -10.61 -0.13
CA ALA A 81 10.15 -10.21 -0.43
C ALA A 81 10.32 -9.83 -1.91
N ILE A 82 9.77 -10.62 -2.83
CA ILE A 82 9.81 -10.34 -4.28
C ILE A 82 9.15 -9.00 -4.58
N VAL A 83 7.90 -8.80 -4.12
CA VAL A 83 7.15 -7.57 -4.44
C VAL A 83 7.87 -6.34 -3.90
N ILE A 84 8.24 -6.34 -2.60
CA ILE A 84 8.91 -5.19 -1.99
C ILE A 84 10.23 -4.86 -2.69
N THR A 85 11.06 -5.88 -2.93
CA THR A 85 12.41 -5.66 -3.48
C THR A 85 12.34 -5.27 -4.96
N SER A 86 11.57 -6.02 -5.77
CA SER A 86 11.54 -5.76 -7.21
C SER A 86 10.84 -4.46 -7.55
N SER A 87 9.73 -4.12 -6.87
CA SER A 87 9.06 -2.84 -7.11
C SER A 87 9.94 -1.65 -6.70
N PHE A 88 10.63 -1.73 -5.56
CA PHE A 88 11.58 -0.70 -5.17
C PHE A 88 12.72 -0.53 -6.20
N LEU A 89 13.29 -1.62 -6.68
CA LEU A 89 14.37 -1.56 -7.67
C LEU A 89 13.89 -1.01 -9.02
N ILE A 90 12.72 -1.42 -9.48
CA ILE A 90 12.12 -0.92 -10.73
C ILE A 90 11.81 0.58 -10.61
N GLU A 91 11.29 1.01 -9.47
CA GLU A 91 11.04 2.43 -9.18
C GLU A 91 12.36 3.23 -9.13
N ALA A 92 13.40 2.71 -8.49
CA ALA A 92 14.70 3.37 -8.44
C ALA A 92 15.32 3.54 -9.85
N VAL A 93 15.25 2.50 -10.68
CA VAL A 93 15.66 2.59 -12.09
C VAL A 93 14.76 3.56 -12.86
N GLY A 94 13.45 3.55 -12.61
CA GLY A 94 12.49 4.46 -13.24
C GLY A 94 12.80 5.93 -12.95
N VAL A 95 13.06 6.26 -11.69
CA VAL A 95 13.42 7.63 -11.27
C VAL A 95 14.75 8.08 -11.87
N GLU A 96 15.75 7.20 -11.88
CA GLU A 96 17.09 7.53 -12.38
C GLU A 96 17.12 7.73 -13.90
N THR A 97 16.37 6.90 -14.63
CA THR A 97 16.44 6.87 -16.10
C THR A 97 15.32 7.62 -16.79
N GLY A 98 14.17 7.78 -16.14
CA GLY A 98 12.94 8.26 -16.76
C GLY A 98 12.34 7.31 -17.81
N ALA A 99 12.91 6.12 -18.00
CA ALA A 99 12.56 5.23 -19.11
C ALA A 99 11.36 4.31 -18.83
N ILE A 100 10.98 4.13 -17.56
CA ILE A 100 9.95 3.15 -17.16
C ILE A 100 8.58 3.84 -17.01
N PHE A 101 8.53 4.91 -16.21
CA PHE A 101 7.28 5.61 -15.87
C PHE A 101 7.20 7.02 -16.47
N GLY A 102 8.21 7.43 -17.29
CA GLY A 102 8.44 8.79 -17.67
C GLY A 102 9.33 9.54 -16.66
N GLN A 103 9.57 10.83 -16.89
CA GLN A 103 10.44 11.62 -16.02
C GLN A 103 9.65 12.20 -14.85
N TYR A 104 9.97 11.78 -13.64
CA TYR A 104 9.38 12.27 -12.40
C TYR A 104 10.40 12.25 -11.25
N LYS A 105 10.05 12.90 -10.16
CA LYS A 105 10.83 12.93 -8.93
C LYS A 105 9.94 12.70 -7.71
N TYR A 106 10.44 11.97 -6.73
CA TYR A 106 9.82 11.89 -5.42
C TYR A 106 10.07 13.15 -4.60
N LEU A 107 9.03 13.69 -3.99
CA LEU A 107 9.08 14.77 -3.01
C LEU A 107 9.32 14.20 -1.60
N ASN A 108 8.99 14.91 -0.53
CA ASN A 108 9.42 14.55 0.82
C ASN A 108 8.36 13.82 1.68
N ALA A 109 7.11 13.70 1.22
CA ALA A 109 6.04 13.15 2.05
C ALA A 109 6.12 11.64 2.27
N LEU A 110 6.90 10.90 1.45
CA LEU A 110 7.01 9.44 1.54
C LEU A 110 8.20 8.95 2.38
N GLY A 111 8.86 9.86 3.13
CA GLY A 111 9.91 9.51 4.07
C GLY A 111 11.30 9.32 3.46
N PRO A 112 12.19 8.56 4.12
CA PRO A 112 13.58 8.43 3.71
C PRO A 112 13.73 7.74 2.35
N LYS A 113 14.71 8.22 1.58
CA LYS A 113 14.99 7.79 0.21
C LYS A 113 16.34 7.10 0.12
N VAL A 114 16.41 6.10 -0.75
CA VAL A 114 17.64 5.47 -1.27
C VAL A 114 17.55 5.51 -2.79
N LEU A 115 18.61 5.87 -3.49
CA LEU A 115 18.59 6.06 -4.97
C LEU A 115 17.42 6.97 -5.42
N GLN A 116 17.24 8.10 -4.75
CA GLN A 116 16.15 9.06 -4.95
C GLN A 116 14.73 8.51 -4.78
N THR A 117 14.57 7.25 -4.37
CA THR A 117 13.29 6.52 -4.23
C THR A 117 12.97 6.30 -2.75
N PRO A 118 11.77 6.63 -2.27
CA PRO A 118 11.37 6.37 -0.89
C PRO A 118 11.32 4.87 -0.59
N LEU A 119 11.87 4.46 0.55
CA LEU A 119 11.88 3.04 0.96
C LEU A 119 10.48 2.45 1.10
N ILE A 120 9.50 3.28 1.41
CA ILE A 120 8.10 2.85 1.59
C ILE A 120 7.42 2.40 0.29
N ILE A 121 7.98 2.71 -0.88
CA ILE A 121 7.36 2.41 -2.17
C ILE A 121 7.15 0.91 -2.35
N GLY A 122 8.15 0.08 -2.02
CA GLY A 122 7.99 -1.37 -2.09
C GLY A 122 6.84 -1.90 -1.21
N VAL A 123 6.69 -1.31 -0.03
CA VAL A 123 5.59 -1.63 0.89
C VAL A 123 4.25 -1.19 0.30
N ASN A 124 4.20 -0.02 -0.36
CA ASN A 124 2.99 0.46 -1.02
C ASN A 124 2.55 -0.48 -2.16
N TRP A 125 3.47 -0.92 -3.00
CA TRP A 125 3.20 -1.92 -4.05
C TRP A 125 2.65 -3.23 -3.48
N LEU A 126 3.24 -3.73 -2.39
CA LEU A 126 2.73 -4.92 -1.70
C LEU A 126 1.30 -4.71 -1.18
N MET A 127 1.05 -3.58 -0.52
CA MET A 127 -0.26 -3.24 0.02
C MET A 127 -1.32 -3.19 -1.08
N LEU A 128 -1.04 -2.51 -2.19
CA LEU A 128 -1.96 -2.37 -3.31
C LEU A 128 -2.23 -3.73 -3.99
N THR A 129 -1.20 -4.52 -4.23
CA THR A 129 -1.36 -5.87 -4.80
C THR A 129 -2.20 -6.76 -3.90
N TYR A 130 -1.94 -6.75 -2.60
CA TYR A 130 -2.68 -7.56 -1.63
C TYR A 130 -4.16 -7.13 -1.54
N CYS A 131 -4.44 -5.82 -1.48
CA CYS A 131 -5.80 -5.30 -1.41
C CYS A 131 -6.59 -5.57 -2.68
N SER A 132 -6.02 -5.30 -3.86
CA SER A 132 -6.70 -5.51 -5.15
C SER A 132 -6.96 -6.99 -5.41
N ALA A 133 -6.02 -7.88 -5.05
CA ALA A 133 -6.24 -9.33 -5.10
C ALA A 133 -7.38 -9.77 -4.18
N ALA A 134 -7.42 -9.27 -2.94
CA ALA A 134 -8.50 -9.58 -1.98
C ALA A 134 -9.87 -9.09 -2.46
N ILE A 135 -9.94 -7.91 -3.10
CA ILE A 135 -11.16 -7.38 -3.71
C ILE A 135 -11.64 -8.33 -4.82
N MET A 136 -10.75 -8.74 -5.72
CA MET A 136 -11.11 -9.65 -6.81
C MET A 136 -11.52 -11.03 -6.30
N GLU A 137 -10.89 -11.54 -5.25
CA GLU A 137 -11.31 -12.78 -4.60
C GLU A 137 -12.72 -12.68 -4.01
N TYR A 138 -13.03 -11.58 -3.36
CA TYR A 138 -14.36 -11.35 -2.82
C TYR A 138 -15.42 -11.26 -3.92
N ILE A 139 -15.16 -10.49 -4.99
CA ILE A 139 -16.08 -10.34 -6.12
C ILE A 139 -16.33 -11.69 -6.82
N ARG A 140 -15.28 -12.48 -7.00
CA ARG A 140 -15.31 -13.76 -7.72
C ARG A 140 -15.39 -14.99 -6.84
N ARG A 141 -15.77 -14.85 -5.56
CA ARG A 141 -15.75 -15.94 -4.55
C ARG A 141 -16.60 -17.16 -4.90
N ARG A 142 -17.59 -17.01 -5.81
CA ARG A 142 -18.48 -18.09 -6.25
C ARG A 142 -18.09 -18.67 -7.60
N SER A 143 -17.01 -18.21 -8.20
CA SER A 143 -16.54 -18.61 -9.50
C SER A 143 -15.23 -19.39 -9.37
N SER A 144 -14.97 -20.29 -10.32
CA SER A 144 -13.78 -21.13 -10.36
C SER A 144 -13.37 -21.43 -11.81
N GLY A 145 -12.17 -21.98 -11.97
CA GLY A 145 -11.62 -22.37 -13.27
C GLY A 145 -10.60 -21.36 -13.82
N THR A 146 -9.94 -21.74 -14.90
CA THR A 146 -8.81 -20.97 -15.47
C THR A 146 -9.22 -19.58 -15.93
N VAL A 147 -10.41 -19.43 -16.52
CA VAL A 147 -10.94 -18.12 -16.94
C VAL A 147 -11.17 -17.22 -15.73
N ASP A 148 -11.64 -17.78 -14.62
CA ASP A 148 -11.84 -17.01 -13.39
C ASP A 148 -10.51 -16.51 -12.80
N VAL A 149 -9.46 -17.33 -12.82
CA VAL A 149 -8.12 -16.92 -12.42
C VAL A 149 -7.61 -15.76 -13.26
N ALA A 150 -7.76 -15.84 -14.59
CA ALA A 150 -7.38 -14.75 -15.49
C ALA A 150 -8.15 -13.45 -15.20
N ILE A 151 -9.46 -13.54 -14.95
CA ILE A 151 -10.29 -12.38 -14.59
C ILE A 151 -9.81 -11.76 -13.26
N ARG A 152 -9.43 -12.56 -12.27
CA ARG A 152 -8.90 -12.04 -10.98
C ARG A 152 -7.56 -11.32 -11.18
N ILE A 153 -6.67 -11.88 -11.99
CA ILE A 153 -5.36 -11.29 -12.27
C ILE A 153 -5.52 -9.96 -13.00
N ILE A 154 -6.26 -9.96 -14.11
CA ILE A 154 -6.46 -8.74 -14.92
C ILE A 154 -7.26 -7.70 -14.13
N GLY A 155 -8.33 -8.12 -13.46
CA GLY A 155 -9.15 -7.21 -12.64
C GLY A 155 -8.38 -6.59 -11.48
N GLY A 156 -7.51 -7.36 -10.81
CA GLY A 156 -6.63 -6.84 -9.77
C GLY A 156 -5.65 -5.80 -10.32
N ALA A 157 -5.04 -6.07 -11.47
CA ALA A 157 -4.16 -5.12 -12.14
C ALA A 157 -4.89 -3.84 -12.56
N LEU A 158 -6.10 -3.95 -13.10
CA LEU A 158 -6.93 -2.77 -13.44
C LEU A 158 -7.32 -1.94 -12.22
N ILE A 159 -7.65 -2.58 -11.09
CA ILE A 159 -7.92 -1.86 -9.83
C ILE A 159 -6.70 -1.03 -9.42
N MET A 160 -5.49 -1.57 -9.55
CA MET A 160 -4.27 -0.83 -9.22
C MET A 160 -4.03 0.35 -10.16
N VAL A 161 -4.28 0.20 -11.46
CA VAL A 161 -4.19 1.33 -12.40
C VAL A 161 -5.24 2.40 -12.11
N MET A 162 -6.47 2.00 -11.80
CA MET A 162 -7.52 2.96 -11.41
C MET A 162 -7.15 3.72 -10.13
N TYR A 163 -6.51 3.06 -9.18
CA TYR A 163 -5.97 3.69 -7.99
C TYR A 163 -4.86 4.69 -8.35
N ASP A 164 -3.92 4.31 -9.24
CA ASP A 164 -2.85 5.17 -9.70
C ASP A 164 -3.40 6.44 -10.37
N VAL A 165 -4.34 6.30 -11.30
CA VAL A 165 -5.04 7.45 -11.92
C VAL A 165 -5.64 8.39 -10.86
N ALA A 166 -6.24 7.84 -9.81
CA ALA A 166 -6.85 8.65 -8.75
C ALA A 166 -5.79 9.35 -7.89
N VAL A 167 -4.69 8.66 -7.53
CA VAL A 167 -3.65 9.25 -6.68
C VAL A 167 -2.82 10.30 -7.42
N GLU A 168 -2.64 10.17 -8.74
CA GLU A 168 -1.93 11.16 -9.56
C GLU A 168 -2.57 12.55 -9.49
N LEU A 169 -3.88 12.63 -9.31
CA LEU A 169 -4.59 13.91 -9.16
C LEU A 169 -4.18 14.69 -7.91
N VAL A 170 -3.66 14.01 -6.90
CA VAL A 170 -3.37 14.61 -5.58
C VAL A 170 -1.91 14.48 -5.14
N ALA A 171 -1.15 13.57 -5.74
CA ALA A 171 0.22 13.25 -5.34
C ALA A 171 1.16 14.47 -5.28
N PRO A 172 1.18 15.39 -6.26
CA PRO A 172 2.01 16.58 -6.18
C PRO A 172 1.61 17.51 -5.03
N GLN A 173 0.32 17.72 -4.83
CA GLN A 173 -0.22 18.56 -3.77
C GLN A 173 0.06 17.98 -2.37
N MET A 174 0.04 16.64 -2.26
CA MET A 174 0.38 15.92 -1.04
C MET A 174 1.90 15.83 -0.81
N GLY A 175 2.71 16.31 -1.75
CA GLY A 175 4.18 16.27 -1.63
C GLY A 175 4.77 14.88 -1.80
N MET A 176 4.10 13.99 -2.54
CA MET A 176 4.54 12.61 -2.78
C MET A 176 5.52 12.51 -3.95
N TRP A 177 5.08 12.83 -5.16
CA TRP A 177 5.90 12.87 -6.37
C TRP A 177 5.32 13.88 -7.37
N GLN A 178 6.12 14.21 -8.39
CA GLN A 178 5.72 15.13 -9.43
C GLN A 178 6.40 14.77 -10.75
N PHE A 179 5.64 14.68 -11.83
CA PHE A 179 6.16 14.55 -13.19
C PHE A 179 6.72 15.84 -13.71
N VAL A 180 7.71 15.76 -14.61
CA VAL A 180 8.29 16.93 -15.27
C VAL A 180 7.30 17.55 -16.25
N SER A 181 6.43 16.75 -16.84
CA SER A 181 5.37 17.14 -17.78
C SER A 181 4.09 17.66 -17.12
N ASP A 182 4.07 17.88 -15.79
CA ASP A 182 2.89 18.20 -14.97
C ASP A 182 1.80 17.12 -14.96
N TYR A 183 1.78 16.22 -15.95
CA TYR A 183 0.87 15.08 -16.02
C TYR A 183 1.67 13.78 -16.18
N PRO A 184 1.18 12.67 -15.60
CA PRO A 184 1.78 11.36 -15.84
C PRO A 184 1.61 10.98 -17.32
N PRO A 185 2.69 10.55 -17.99
CA PRO A 185 2.58 10.08 -19.37
C PRO A 185 1.88 8.72 -19.43
N VAL A 186 1.42 8.36 -20.63
CA VAL A 186 0.70 7.08 -20.84
C VAL A 186 1.55 5.87 -20.43
N GLU A 187 2.86 5.96 -20.62
CA GLU A 187 3.83 4.95 -20.22
C GLU A 187 3.74 4.61 -18.72
N ASN A 188 3.46 5.60 -17.84
CA ASN A 188 3.25 5.37 -16.42
C ASN A 188 2.15 4.34 -16.20
N PHE A 189 0.97 4.56 -16.76
CA PHE A 189 -0.19 3.69 -16.56
C PHE A 189 0.00 2.31 -17.20
N VAL A 190 0.67 2.24 -18.34
CA VAL A 190 1.02 0.97 -18.99
C VAL A 190 1.97 0.16 -18.10
N MET A 191 3.01 0.79 -17.56
CA MET A 191 3.96 0.11 -16.68
C MET A 191 3.35 -0.28 -15.34
N TRP A 192 2.46 0.56 -14.78
CA TRP A 192 1.66 0.17 -13.61
C TRP A 192 0.84 -1.08 -13.89
N PHE A 193 0.17 -1.15 -15.05
CA PHE A 193 -0.59 -2.35 -15.44
C PHE A 193 0.31 -3.59 -15.59
N VAL A 194 1.44 -3.47 -16.27
CA VAL A 194 2.37 -4.58 -16.50
C VAL A 194 2.92 -5.11 -15.18
N MET A 195 3.39 -4.23 -14.30
CA MET A 195 3.90 -4.62 -12.98
C MET A 195 2.80 -5.24 -12.10
N ALA A 196 1.63 -4.60 -12.05
CA ALA A 196 0.50 -5.13 -11.30
C ALA A 196 0.09 -6.51 -11.82
N LEU A 197 0.03 -6.69 -13.14
CA LEU A 197 -0.26 -7.99 -13.75
C LEU A 197 0.75 -9.05 -13.32
N PHE A 198 2.04 -8.73 -13.36
CA PHE A 198 3.12 -9.62 -12.94
C PHE A 198 2.95 -10.04 -11.47
N TYR A 199 2.70 -9.10 -10.56
CA TYR A 199 2.52 -9.42 -9.14
C TYR A 199 1.24 -10.23 -8.87
N HIS A 200 0.16 -9.99 -9.61
CA HIS A 200 -1.05 -10.78 -9.48
C HIS A 200 -0.89 -12.21 -10.04
N ILE A 201 -0.07 -12.41 -11.08
CA ILE A 201 0.28 -13.75 -11.56
C ILE A 201 1.04 -14.52 -10.48
N ILE A 202 2.05 -13.90 -9.87
CA ILE A 202 2.80 -14.53 -8.77
C ILE A 202 1.84 -14.85 -7.61
N PHE A 203 0.99 -13.90 -7.21
CA PHE A 203 0.04 -14.11 -6.10
C PHE A 203 -0.96 -15.23 -6.38
N ALA A 204 -1.44 -15.35 -7.62
CA ALA A 204 -2.33 -16.45 -8.02
C ALA A 204 -1.65 -17.82 -7.96
N GLY A 205 -0.33 -17.87 -8.23
CA GLY A 205 0.47 -19.09 -8.13
C GLY A 205 0.76 -19.57 -6.71
N LEU A 206 0.44 -18.78 -5.68
CA LEU A 206 0.59 -19.16 -4.27
C LEU A 206 -0.55 -20.07 -3.75
N LYS A 207 -1.61 -20.25 -4.50
CA LYS A 207 -2.82 -21.01 -4.16
C LYS A 207 -2.79 -22.40 -4.70
#